data_8a7145748e930fb6db6b03cd0e0a89d1
#
_entry.id   8a7145748e930fb6db6b03cd0e0a89d1
#
_cell.length_a   1.000
_cell.length_b   1.000
_cell.length_c   1.000
_cell.angle_alpha   90.00
_cell.angle_beta   90.00
_cell.angle_gamma   90.00
#
_symmetry.space_group_name_H-M   'P 1'
#
loop_
_entity.id
_entity.type
_entity.pdbx_description
1 polymer ?
#
loop_
_entity_poly.entity_id
_entity_poly.type
_entity_poly.pdbx_seq_one_letter_code
_entity_poly.pdbx_strand_id
1 'polypeptide(L)'
;MTHTWHPYGSDAVLLEFTDPHQRWAATCPLADEVVVGASTVLLRFDARRYRHEHVVAAVSLGSHVASTAAEHVIPVTYDGPDLAVVADRSEISIAELIRRHTEATYRAEFCGFAPGFAYLSGLDPAMHTARRASPRARVPRGSVAVAGPYCAIYPTDSPGGWQLIGRTEAVLFDPAAPYPATVRPGDTVRFEVVR
;
A
#
# COMPACT_ATOMS: atom_id res chain seq x y z
N MET A 1 -0.16 7.90 25.86
CA MET A 1 -0.30 8.43 24.49
C MET A 1 0.14 7.34 23.54
N THR A 2 -0.63 7.03 22.54
CA THR A 2 -0.40 5.90 21.62
C THR A 2 0.40 6.30 20.36
N HIS A 3 0.80 7.57 20.27
CA HIS A 3 1.59 8.11 19.17
C HIS A 3 2.55 9.21 19.65
N THR A 4 3.62 9.38 18.91
CA THR A 4 4.51 10.54 18.97
C THR A 4 4.22 11.45 17.79
N TRP A 5 4.69 12.71 17.83
CA TRP A 5 4.53 13.61 16.71
C TRP A 5 5.81 14.43 16.44
N HIS A 6 5.98 14.80 15.18
CA HIS A 6 7.09 15.59 14.71
C HIS A 6 6.58 16.67 13.75
N PRO A 7 7.12 17.91 13.81
CA PRO A 7 6.85 18.89 12.78
C PRO A 7 7.45 18.42 11.45
N TYR A 8 6.70 18.58 10.36
CA TYR A 8 7.13 18.22 9.02
C TYR A 8 6.98 19.45 8.10
N GLY A 9 8.06 20.22 7.97
CA GLY A 9 7.99 21.55 7.35
C GLY A 9 7.20 22.55 8.21
N SER A 10 6.67 23.59 7.57
CA SER A 10 5.90 24.64 8.23
C SER A 10 4.39 24.34 8.31
N ASP A 11 3.89 23.43 7.49
CA ASP A 11 2.48 23.22 7.18
C ASP A 11 2.02 21.76 7.36
N ALA A 12 2.83 20.93 8.04
CA ALA A 12 2.44 19.55 8.31
C ALA A 12 2.97 19.02 9.64
N VAL A 13 2.26 18.02 10.18
CA VAL A 13 2.63 17.22 11.34
C VAL A 13 2.67 15.75 10.93
N LEU A 14 3.75 15.06 11.27
CA LEU A 14 3.84 13.62 11.16
C LEU A 14 3.52 12.98 12.51
N LEU A 15 2.47 12.18 12.56
CA LEU A 15 2.15 11.32 13.70
C LEU A 15 2.77 9.95 13.46
N GLU A 16 3.43 9.39 14.46
CA GLU A 16 3.99 8.04 14.42
C GLU A 16 3.32 7.18 15.49
N PHE A 17 2.79 6.04 15.10
CA PHE A 17 2.02 5.14 15.95
C PHE A 17 2.82 3.92 16.35
N THR A 18 2.84 3.60 17.64
CA THR A 18 3.42 2.36 18.17
C THR A 18 2.63 1.15 17.70
N ASP A 19 1.29 1.26 17.67
CA ASP A 19 0.41 0.29 17.04
C ASP A 19 -0.06 0.82 15.67
N PRO A 20 0.45 0.25 14.56
CA PRO A 20 0.09 0.72 13.21
C PRO A 20 -1.40 0.69 12.91
N HIS A 21 -2.20 -0.15 13.57
CA HIS A 21 -3.65 -0.20 13.33
C HIS A 21 -4.38 1.06 13.80
N GLN A 22 -3.84 1.78 14.76
CA GLN A 22 -4.45 3.01 15.29
C GLN A 22 -4.40 4.19 14.32
N ARG A 23 -3.51 4.17 13.31
CA ARG A 23 -3.41 5.21 12.29
C ARG A 23 -4.71 5.44 11.52
N TRP A 24 -5.50 4.36 11.35
CA TRP A 24 -6.79 4.43 10.66
C TRP A 24 -7.88 5.18 11.44
N ALA A 25 -7.71 5.26 12.75
CA ALA A 25 -8.63 5.96 13.63
C ALA A 25 -8.29 7.44 13.81
N ALA A 26 -7.13 7.88 13.31
CA ALA A 26 -6.68 9.27 13.46
C ALA A 26 -7.48 10.21 12.56
N THR A 27 -8.11 11.18 13.18
CA THR A 27 -8.82 12.28 12.50
C THR A 27 -8.37 13.62 13.07
N CYS A 28 -8.38 14.65 12.23
CA CYS A 28 -8.08 16.00 12.66
C CYS A 28 -8.92 16.99 11.86
N PRO A 29 -9.85 17.73 12.49
CA PRO A 29 -10.71 18.69 11.80
C PRO A 29 -9.97 19.94 11.32
N LEU A 30 -8.73 20.15 11.75
CA LEU A 30 -7.88 21.27 11.32
C LEU A 30 -6.95 20.91 10.17
N ALA A 31 -6.92 19.65 9.75
CA ALA A 31 -6.12 19.21 8.63
C ALA A 31 -6.89 19.35 7.31
N ASP A 32 -6.23 19.95 6.32
CA ASP A 32 -6.73 20.05 4.94
C ASP A 32 -6.50 18.73 4.18
N GLU A 33 -5.48 17.98 4.57
CA GLU A 33 -5.11 16.69 3.97
C GLU A 33 -4.61 15.72 5.04
N VAL A 34 -5.03 14.46 4.92
CA VAL A 34 -4.61 13.34 5.78
C VAL A 34 -4.01 12.23 4.92
N VAL A 35 -2.72 11.95 5.08
CA VAL A 35 -2.04 10.89 4.34
C VAL A 35 -1.63 9.79 5.30
N VAL A 36 -2.18 8.59 5.08
CA VAL A 36 -1.89 7.40 5.89
C VAL A 36 -0.68 6.67 5.31
N GLY A 37 0.35 6.44 6.13
CA GLY A 37 1.52 5.62 5.82
C GLY A 37 1.50 4.25 6.51
N ALA A 38 2.63 3.56 6.54
CA ALA A 38 2.76 2.23 7.14
C ALA A 38 2.50 2.22 8.66
N SER A 39 3.12 3.15 9.39
CA SER A 39 2.96 3.36 10.84
C SER A 39 2.73 4.83 11.18
N THR A 40 2.52 5.67 10.19
CA THR A 40 2.47 7.11 10.32
C THR A 40 1.20 7.69 9.71
N VAL A 41 0.84 8.90 10.15
CA VAL A 41 -0.16 9.74 9.49
C VAL A 41 0.44 11.14 9.33
N LEU A 42 0.47 11.64 8.11
CA LEU A 42 0.83 13.03 7.84
C LEU A 42 -0.45 13.86 7.79
N LEU A 43 -0.49 14.92 8.59
CA LEU A 43 -1.58 15.90 8.63
C LEU A 43 -1.06 17.22 8.06
N ARG A 44 -1.60 17.66 6.91
CA ARG A 44 -1.28 18.98 6.34
C ARG A 44 -2.34 20.00 6.74
N PHE A 45 -1.92 21.23 6.97
CA PHE A 45 -2.80 22.31 7.45
C PHE A 45 -2.37 23.68 6.94
N ASP A 46 -3.27 24.65 6.96
CA ASP A 46 -2.94 26.04 6.62
C ASP A 46 -2.11 26.68 7.74
N ALA A 47 -0.80 26.81 7.52
CA ALA A 47 0.16 27.40 8.47
C ALA A 47 -0.09 28.91 8.77
N ARG A 48 -0.94 29.60 7.99
CA ARG A 48 -1.38 30.96 8.28
C ARG A 48 -2.44 30.98 9.38
N ARG A 49 -3.17 29.88 9.58
CA ARG A 49 -4.30 29.76 10.52
C ARG A 49 -3.92 28.99 11.78
N TYR A 50 -3.08 27.97 11.64
CA TYR A 50 -2.78 27.04 12.72
C TYR A 50 -1.27 26.87 12.91
N ARG A 51 -0.87 26.45 14.11
CA ARG A 51 0.49 25.97 14.45
C ARG A 51 0.43 24.47 14.67
N HIS A 52 1.60 23.81 14.63
CA HIS A 52 1.72 22.37 14.83
C HIS A 52 1.01 21.91 16.10
N GLU A 53 1.19 22.62 17.21
CA GLU A 53 0.61 22.25 18.51
C GLU A 53 -0.91 22.31 18.50
N HIS A 54 -1.54 23.25 17.75
CA HIS A 54 -2.98 23.34 17.60
C HIS A 54 -3.53 22.12 16.86
N VAL A 55 -2.83 21.68 15.79
CA VAL A 55 -3.23 20.53 14.98
C VAL A 55 -3.11 19.25 15.79
N VAL A 56 -1.99 19.07 16.51
CA VAL A 56 -1.79 17.89 17.38
C VAL A 56 -2.82 17.82 18.49
N ALA A 57 -3.15 18.94 19.12
CA ALA A 57 -4.17 18.99 20.17
C ALA A 57 -5.58 18.66 19.66
N ALA A 58 -5.83 18.87 18.36
CA ALA A 58 -7.11 18.58 17.72
C ALA A 58 -7.20 17.14 17.15
N VAL A 59 -6.12 16.36 17.22
CA VAL A 59 -6.13 14.94 16.81
C VAL A 59 -7.03 14.14 17.74
N SER A 60 -7.94 13.40 17.16
CA SER A 60 -8.73 12.41 17.88
C SER A 60 -8.53 11.02 17.28
N LEU A 61 -8.52 10.00 18.14
CA LEU A 61 -8.52 8.60 17.77
C LEU A 61 -9.93 8.06 18.03
N GLY A 62 -10.76 8.08 17.00
CA GLY A 62 -12.11 7.52 17.04
C GLY A 62 -12.12 6.01 16.83
N SER A 63 -13.29 5.39 16.92
CA SER A 63 -13.49 4.08 16.31
C SER A 63 -13.33 4.22 14.80
N HIS A 64 -12.52 3.34 14.20
CA HIS A 64 -12.38 3.28 12.76
C HIS A 64 -13.76 3.06 12.13
N VAL A 65 -14.33 4.12 11.55
CA VAL A 65 -15.47 3.97 10.66
C VAL A 65 -14.91 3.33 9.40
N ALA A 66 -15.13 2.03 9.24
CA ALA A 66 -14.85 1.37 7.99
C ALA A 66 -15.62 2.16 6.91
N SER A 67 -14.91 2.96 6.12
CA SER A 67 -15.38 3.34 4.81
C SER A 67 -15.87 2.06 4.15
N THR A 68 -16.93 2.09 3.36
CA THR A 68 -17.41 0.93 2.61
C THR A 68 -16.25 0.42 1.76
N ALA A 69 -15.47 -0.52 2.33
CA ALA A 69 -14.31 -1.11 1.69
C ALA A 69 -14.81 -1.83 0.44
N ALA A 70 -14.27 -1.45 -0.71
CA ALA A 70 -14.56 -2.15 -1.95
C ALA A 70 -13.76 -3.46 -2.02
N GLU A 71 -14.33 -4.45 -2.69
CA GLU A 71 -13.60 -5.67 -3.05
C GLU A 71 -13.20 -5.58 -4.52
N HIS A 72 -11.92 -5.84 -4.79
CA HIS A 72 -11.34 -5.85 -6.13
C HIS A 72 -10.84 -7.25 -6.45
N VAL A 73 -11.26 -7.80 -7.58
CA VAL A 73 -10.72 -9.04 -8.14
C VAL A 73 -9.81 -8.69 -9.31
N ILE A 74 -8.53 -9.02 -9.20
CA ILE A 74 -7.50 -8.64 -10.17
C ILE A 74 -7.02 -9.89 -10.91
N PRO A 75 -7.26 -9.99 -12.23
CA PRO A 75 -6.74 -11.09 -13.04
C PRO A 75 -5.23 -10.96 -13.23
N VAL A 76 -4.47 -12.05 -13.06
CA VAL A 76 -3.00 -12.08 -13.12
C VAL A 76 -2.50 -13.22 -13.98
N THR A 77 -1.56 -12.91 -14.89
CA THR A 77 -0.71 -13.90 -15.55
C THR A 77 0.59 -14.04 -14.76
N TYR A 78 0.89 -15.25 -14.27
CA TYR A 78 2.08 -15.53 -13.45
C TYR A 78 3.26 -15.92 -14.34
N ASP A 79 3.88 -14.93 -14.96
CA ASP A 79 5.04 -15.03 -15.85
C ASP A 79 6.17 -14.06 -15.46
N GLY A 80 6.15 -13.59 -14.21
CA GLY A 80 7.11 -12.62 -13.71
C GLY A 80 8.55 -13.20 -13.68
N PRO A 81 9.55 -12.39 -14.02
CA PRO A 81 10.94 -12.83 -14.11
C PRO A 81 11.54 -13.30 -12.78
N ASP A 82 10.92 -12.98 -11.66
CA ASP A 82 11.39 -13.40 -10.33
C ASP A 82 10.51 -14.50 -9.71
N LEU A 83 9.49 -15.01 -10.44
CA LEU A 83 8.55 -16.00 -9.91
C LEU A 83 9.26 -17.25 -9.36
N ALA A 84 10.19 -17.80 -10.15
CA ALA A 84 10.99 -18.95 -9.73
C ALA A 84 11.89 -18.63 -8.52
N VAL A 85 12.49 -17.45 -8.51
CA VAL A 85 13.36 -17.01 -7.40
C VAL A 85 12.58 -16.88 -6.10
N VAL A 86 11.34 -16.37 -6.16
CA VAL A 86 10.49 -16.28 -4.98
C VAL A 86 10.07 -17.67 -4.51
N ALA A 87 9.69 -18.58 -5.43
CA ALA A 87 9.33 -19.94 -5.10
C ALA A 87 10.49 -20.69 -4.41
N ASP A 88 11.70 -20.60 -4.97
CA ASP A 88 12.91 -21.22 -4.41
C ASP A 88 13.21 -20.69 -3.00
N ARG A 89 13.14 -19.38 -2.79
CA ARG A 89 13.37 -18.76 -1.47
C ARG A 89 12.32 -19.11 -0.44
N SER A 90 11.12 -19.39 -0.90
CA SER A 90 9.99 -19.82 -0.06
C SER A 90 9.96 -21.33 0.17
N GLU A 91 10.88 -22.08 -0.44
CA GLU A 91 10.96 -23.54 -0.39
C GLU A 91 9.65 -24.23 -0.84
N ILE A 92 8.96 -23.66 -1.83
CA ILE A 92 7.72 -24.17 -2.40
C ILE A 92 7.80 -24.23 -3.93
N SER A 93 6.93 -25.03 -4.54
CA SER A 93 6.79 -25.03 -6.00
C SER A 93 6.15 -23.75 -6.52
N ILE A 94 6.38 -23.41 -7.80
CA ILE A 94 5.71 -22.30 -8.47
C ILE A 94 4.17 -22.48 -8.41
N ALA A 95 3.67 -23.69 -8.60
CA ALA A 95 2.24 -23.96 -8.51
C ALA A 95 1.68 -23.68 -7.12
N GLU A 96 2.41 -24.04 -6.08
CA GLU A 96 2.04 -23.77 -4.69
C GLU A 96 2.11 -22.27 -4.36
N LEU A 97 3.10 -21.55 -4.88
CA LEU A 97 3.20 -20.10 -4.74
C LEU A 97 1.97 -19.42 -5.35
N ILE A 98 1.63 -19.78 -6.60
CA ILE A 98 0.45 -19.23 -7.29
C ILE A 98 -0.83 -19.52 -6.50
N ARG A 99 -1.00 -20.75 -6.03
CA ARG A 99 -2.15 -21.14 -5.22
C ARG A 99 -2.28 -20.28 -3.95
N ARG A 100 -1.20 -20.15 -3.17
CA ARG A 100 -1.20 -19.34 -1.94
C ARG A 100 -1.48 -17.87 -2.24
N HIS A 101 -0.85 -17.32 -3.30
CA HIS A 101 -1.08 -15.93 -3.68
C HIS A 101 -2.53 -15.66 -4.10
N THR A 102 -3.19 -16.60 -4.78
CA THR A 102 -4.57 -16.43 -5.25
C THR A 102 -5.64 -16.77 -4.20
N GLU A 103 -5.34 -17.65 -3.25
CA GLU A 103 -6.24 -17.99 -2.14
C GLU A 103 -6.26 -16.93 -1.02
N ALA A 104 -5.23 -16.09 -0.97
CA ALA A 104 -5.15 -15.03 0.04
C ALA A 104 -6.12 -13.88 -0.26
N THR A 105 -6.63 -13.27 0.81
CA THR A 105 -7.32 -11.99 0.75
C THR A 105 -6.38 -10.91 1.23
N TYR A 106 -6.14 -9.93 0.39
CA TYR A 106 -5.25 -8.81 0.67
C TYR A 106 -6.04 -7.60 1.13
N ARG A 107 -5.43 -6.77 1.97
CA ARG A 107 -5.95 -5.48 2.37
C ARG A 107 -5.01 -4.38 1.93
N ALA A 108 -5.55 -3.33 1.32
CA ALA A 108 -4.79 -2.12 1.02
C ALA A 108 -4.52 -1.34 2.31
N GLU A 109 -3.29 -1.41 2.79
CA GLU A 109 -2.88 -0.78 4.05
C GLU A 109 -2.66 0.72 3.90
N PHE A 110 -2.04 1.14 2.83
CA PHE A 110 -1.78 2.53 2.48
C PHE A 110 -1.41 2.64 1.00
N CYS A 111 -1.48 3.86 0.47
CA CYS A 111 -1.00 4.19 -0.87
C CYS A 111 0.24 5.07 -0.78
N GLY A 112 1.16 4.93 -1.74
CA GLY A 112 2.37 5.73 -1.79
C GLY A 112 3.29 5.27 -2.91
N PHE A 113 4.51 5.80 -3.02
CA PHE A 113 5.45 5.56 -4.11
C PHE A 113 5.02 6.20 -5.44
N ALA A 114 3.85 5.85 -5.98
CA ALA A 114 3.30 6.42 -7.21
C ALA A 114 1.77 6.49 -7.13
N PRO A 115 1.10 7.37 -7.89
CA PRO A 115 -0.36 7.41 -7.98
C PRO A 115 -0.94 6.04 -8.37
N GLY A 116 -1.85 5.51 -7.54
CA GLY A 116 -2.47 4.19 -7.73
C GLY A 116 -1.64 3.00 -7.21
N PHE A 117 -0.46 3.23 -6.61
CA PHE A 117 0.32 2.15 -6.00
C PHE A 117 -0.17 1.90 -4.57
N ALA A 118 -0.82 0.77 -4.34
CA ALA A 118 -1.31 0.34 -3.03
C ALA A 118 -0.39 -0.76 -2.44
N TYR A 119 -0.06 -0.62 -1.17
CA TYR A 119 0.65 -1.63 -0.39
C TYR A 119 -0.38 -2.58 0.20
N LEU A 120 -0.37 -3.82 -0.25
CA LEU A 120 -1.33 -4.87 0.10
C LEU A 120 -0.73 -5.80 1.16
N SER A 121 -1.30 -5.83 2.36
CA SER A 121 -1.00 -6.83 3.39
C SER A 121 -1.81 -8.10 3.17
N GLY A 122 -1.44 -9.20 3.84
CA GLY A 122 -2.09 -10.50 3.69
C GLY A 122 -1.27 -11.50 2.87
N LEU A 123 -0.06 -11.12 2.43
CA LEU A 123 0.87 -12.06 1.80
C LEU A 123 1.25 -13.15 2.79
N ASP A 124 1.20 -14.42 2.35
CA ASP A 124 1.66 -15.57 3.15
C ASP A 124 3.09 -15.32 3.67
N PRO A 125 3.34 -15.42 4.97
CA PRO A 125 4.67 -15.21 5.55
C PRO A 125 5.78 -16.05 4.90
N ALA A 126 5.49 -17.24 4.39
CA ALA A 126 6.45 -18.07 3.66
C ALA A 126 6.93 -17.40 2.36
N MET A 127 6.14 -16.48 1.79
CA MET A 127 6.48 -15.73 0.58
C MET A 127 7.14 -14.38 0.85
N HIS A 128 7.36 -14.02 2.13
CA HIS A 128 8.05 -12.79 2.47
C HIS A 128 9.49 -12.83 1.96
N THR A 129 9.83 -11.92 1.07
CA THR A 129 11.16 -11.88 0.44
C THR A 129 11.73 -10.47 0.43
N ALA A 130 13.03 -10.35 0.55
CA ALA A 130 13.71 -9.06 0.48
C ALA A 130 13.59 -8.47 -0.93
N ARG A 131 13.64 -7.14 -1.01
CA ARG A 131 13.83 -6.42 -2.27
C ARG A 131 15.12 -6.89 -2.94
N ARG A 132 15.21 -6.70 -4.25
CA ARG A 132 16.44 -6.91 -5.02
C ARG A 132 17.55 -5.99 -4.49
N ALA A 133 18.76 -6.50 -4.44
CA ALA A 133 19.94 -5.69 -4.08
C ALA A 133 20.15 -4.51 -5.04
N SER A 134 19.88 -4.72 -6.33
CA SER A 134 19.90 -3.67 -7.36
C SER A 134 18.51 -3.52 -7.94
N PRO A 135 17.85 -2.35 -7.74
CA PRO A 135 16.57 -2.07 -8.36
C PRO A 135 16.66 -2.09 -9.88
N ARG A 136 15.58 -2.47 -10.55
CA ARG A 136 15.44 -2.31 -12.00
C ARG A 136 15.27 -0.83 -12.34
N ALA A 137 15.90 -0.38 -13.41
CA ALA A 137 15.69 0.97 -13.94
C ALA A 137 14.26 1.15 -14.45
N ARG A 138 13.64 0.07 -14.93
CA ARG A 138 12.24 0.06 -15.40
C ARG A 138 11.55 -1.23 -15.00
N VAL A 139 10.44 -1.09 -14.30
CA VAL A 139 9.43 -2.11 -14.04
C VAL A 139 8.21 -1.73 -14.89
N PRO A 140 7.71 -2.62 -15.74
CA PRO A 140 6.54 -2.33 -16.57
C PRO A 140 5.29 -2.07 -15.73
N ARG A 141 4.41 -1.21 -16.22
CA ARG A 141 3.03 -1.08 -15.72
C ARG A 141 2.36 -2.46 -15.64
N GLY A 142 1.51 -2.67 -14.66
CA GLY A 142 0.79 -3.91 -14.45
C GLY A 142 1.61 -5.01 -13.78
N SER A 143 2.90 -4.81 -13.53
CA SER A 143 3.72 -5.82 -12.83
C SER A 143 3.18 -6.07 -11.43
N VAL A 144 2.84 -7.34 -11.12
CA VAL A 144 2.48 -7.81 -9.78
C VAL A 144 3.76 -8.23 -9.05
N ALA A 145 3.97 -7.68 -7.86
CA ALA A 145 5.25 -7.78 -7.17
C ALA A 145 5.11 -8.00 -5.68
N VAL A 146 6.12 -8.64 -5.07
CA VAL A 146 6.19 -8.88 -3.63
C VAL A 146 7.50 -8.35 -3.05
N ALA A 147 7.45 -7.80 -1.82
CA ALA A 147 8.61 -7.41 -1.05
C ALA A 147 8.26 -7.28 0.44
N GLY A 148 9.06 -7.87 1.33
CA GLY A 148 8.74 -7.97 2.75
C GLY A 148 7.34 -8.58 2.92
N PRO A 149 6.47 -8.03 3.78
CA PRO A 149 5.14 -8.56 4.03
C PRO A 149 4.09 -8.07 3.01
N TYR A 150 4.50 -7.34 1.98
CA TYR A 150 3.57 -6.69 1.05
C TYR A 150 3.57 -7.31 -0.33
N CYS A 151 2.38 -7.30 -0.95
CA CYS A 151 2.17 -7.39 -2.38
C CYS A 151 1.78 -6.01 -2.92
N ALA A 152 2.04 -5.74 -4.19
CA ALA A 152 1.60 -4.53 -4.89
C ALA A 152 1.55 -4.74 -6.40
N ILE A 153 0.88 -3.82 -7.09
CA ILE A 153 0.87 -3.75 -8.55
C ILE A 153 1.43 -2.39 -8.98
N TYR A 154 2.36 -2.38 -9.90
CA TYR A 154 2.91 -1.15 -10.43
C TYR A 154 1.91 -0.48 -11.38
N PRO A 155 1.39 0.74 -11.06
CA PRO A 155 0.35 1.39 -11.87
C PRO A 155 0.89 2.01 -13.16
N THR A 156 2.19 2.32 -13.18
CA THR A 156 2.90 2.92 -14.33
C THR A 156 4.30 2.35 -14.43
N ASP A 157 4.94 2.52 -15.58
CA ASP A 157 6.37 2.23 -15.73
C ASP A 157 7.18 3.07 -14.74
N SER A 158 8.01 2.43 -13.94
CA SER A 158 8.80 3.11 -12.91
C SER A 158 10.02 2.30 -12.50
N PRO A 159 11.06 2.90 -11.92
CA PRO A 159 12.11 2.12 -11.26
C PRO A 159 11.54 1.32 -10.10
N GLY A 160 12.13 0.14 -9.80
CA GLY A 160 11.66 -0.64 -8.66
C GLY A 160 12.52 -1.85 -8.33
N GLY A 161 12.54 -2.20 -7.03
CA GLY A 161 13.34 -3.32 -6.51
C GLY A 161 12.53 -4.49 -5.96
N TRP A 162 11.22 -4.53 -6.18
CA TRP A 162 10.39 -5.65 -5.73
C TRP A 162 10.55 -6.85 -6.66
N GLN A 163 10.28 -8.04 -6.14
CA GLN A 163 10.32 -9.29 -6.90
C GLN A 163 9.05 -9.40 -7.74
N LEU A 164 9.19 -9.45 -9.06
CA LEU A 164 8.08 -9.50 -10.01
C LEU A 164 7.64 -10.96 -10.19
N ILE A 165 6.40 -11.26 -9.77
CA ILE A 165 5.84 -12.63 -9.84
C ILE A 165 4.84 -12.81 -10.97
N GLY A 166 4.30 -11.73 -11.54
CA GLY A 166 3.32 -11.78 -12.61
C GLY A 166 2.98 -10.40 -13.14
N ARG A 167 1.92 -10.35 -13.94
CA ARG A 167 1.40 -9.10 -14.53
C ARG A 167 -0.11 -9.13 -14.68
N THR A 168 -0.69 -7.92 -14.73
CA THR A 168 -2.12 -7.68 -14.98
C THR A 168 -2.32 -6.54 -15.96
N GLU A 169 -3.43 -6.56 -16.67
CA GLU A 169 -3.89 -5.44 -17.51
C GLU A 169 -4.84 -4.48 -16.76
N ALA A 170 -5.10 -4.73 -15.48
CA ALA A 170 -5.97 -3.87 -14.69
C ALA A 170 -5.46 -2.43 -14.63
N VAL A 171 -6.37 -1.48 -14.78
CA VAL A 171 -6.05 -0.05 -14.64
C VAL A 171 -6.10 0.32 -13.17
N LEU A 172 -4.95 0.67 -12.56
CA LEU A 172 -4.83 1.00 -11.15
C LEU A 172 -4.99 2.50 -10.88
N PHE A 173 -4.83 3.32 -11.90
CA PHE A 173 -4.95 4.76 -11.79
C PHE A 173 -5.46 5.36 -13.10
N ASP A 174 -6.57 6.10 -13.03
CA ASP A 174 -7.14 6.87 -14.14
C ASP A 174 -7.40 8.30 -13.66
N PRO A 175 -6.61 9.30 -14.11
CA PRO A 175 -6.76 10.68 -13.69
C PRO A 175 -8.09 11.33 -14.12
N ALA A 176 -8.79 10.73 -15.10
CA ALA A 176 -10.09 11.21 -15.57
C ALA A 176 -11.27 10.66 -14.76
N ALA A 177 -11.04 9.63 -13.92
CA ALA A 177 -12.08 9.05 -13.09
C ALA A 177 -12.41 9.97 -11.89
N PRO A 178 -13.66 9.97 -11.40
CA PRO A 178 -14.06 10.71 -10.17
C PRO A 178 -13.20 10.31 -8.96
N TYR A 179 -12.77 9.05 -8.92
CA TYR A 179 -11.82 8.51 -7.96
C TYR A 179 -10.64 7.91 -8.73
N PRO A 180 -9.54 8.66 -8.92
CA PRO A 180 -8.44 8.26 -9.80
C PRO A 180 -7.76 6.95 -9.44
N ALA A 181 -7.57 6.65 -8.14
CA ALA A 181 -7.00 5.38 -7.69
C ALA A 181 -8.10 4.31 -7.60
N THR A 182 -7.89 3.19 -8.30
CA THR A 182 -8.82 2.05 -8.29
C THR A 182 -8.86 1.39 -6.91
N VAL A 183 -7.69 1.12 -6.34
CA VAL A 183 -7.56 0.53 -4.99
C VAL A 183 -7.21 1.62 -4.00
N ARG A 184 -8.01 1.73 -2.94
CA ARG A 184 -7.86 2.74 -1.90
C ARG A 184 -7.52 2.09 -0.55
N PRO A 185 -6.89 2.83 0.36
CA PRO A 185 -6.65 2.33 1.70
C PRO A 185 -7.92 1.81 2.36
N GLY A 186 -7.86 0.58 2.92
CA GLY A 186 -8.99 -0.12 3.50
C GLY A 186 -9.68 -1.12 2.57
N ASP A 187 -9.55 -0.97 1.25
CA ASP A 187 -10.12 -1.92 0.27
C ASP A 187 -9.50 -3.32 0.41
N THR A 188 -10.23 -4.31 -0.06
CA THR A 188 -9.75 -5.69 -0.18
C THR A 188 -9.44 -6.03 -1.64
N VAL A 189 -8.41 -6.85 -1.84
CA VAL A 189 -7.98 -7.31 -3.17
C VAL A 189 -7.83 -8.82 -3.15
N ARG A 190 -8.31 -9.48 -4.19
CA ARG A 190 -8.03 -10.89 -4.48
C ARG A 190 -7.44 -11.00 -5.88
N PHE A 191 -6.56 -11.97 -6.07
CA PHE A 191 -5.96 -12.25 -7.37
C PHE A 191 -6.55 -13.51 -7.97
N GLU A 192 -6.76 -13.51 -9.28
CA GLU A 192 -7.22 -14.67 -10.02
C GLU A 192 -6.26 -15.00 -11.16
N VAL A 193 -6.02 -16.29 -11.40
CA VAL A 193 -5.18 -16.73 -12.51
C VAL A 193 -5.88 -16.49 -13.84
N VAL A 194 -5.26 -15.73 -14.75
CA VAL A 194 -5.69 -15.72 -16.16
C VAL A 194 -5.13 -16.98 -16.84
N ARG A 195 -6.01 -17.75 -17.46
CA ARG A 195 -5.66 -18.94 -18.24
C ARG A 195 -5.32 -18.58 -19.67
#